data_72f03097f00245fc14da755a64530c0a
#
_entry.id   72f03097f00245fc14da755a64530c0a
#
_cell.length_a   1.000
_cell.length_b   1.000
_cell.length_c   1.000
_cell.angle_alpha   90.00
_cell.angle_beta   90.00
_cell.angle_gamma   90.00
#
_symmetry.space_group_name_H-M   'P 1'
#
loop_
_entity.id
_entity.type
_entity.pdbx_description
1 polymer ?
#
loop_
_entity_poly.entity_id
_entity_poly.type
_entity_poly.pdbx_seq_one_letter_code
_entity_poly.pdbx_strand_id
1 'polypeptide(L)'
;MAEDIQENAMSGGTPARLRGLAANGNSISPTLEEVMNAMGIHTYSFTLASNEEKDLGNLGYGMYFLTSTALGISAAFICSSYPDSFISDGGKGRYCDYTDGSKSIVFGRKELNGSFFIKNNQNEERDIRIKKISV
;
A
#
# COMPACT_ATOMS: atom_id res chain seq x y z
N MET A 1 17.23 -30.01 28.84
CA MET A 1 16.66 -29.95 27.51
C MET A 1 15.33 -29.21 27.60
N ALA A 2 15.14 -28.23 26.77
CA ALA A 2 13.85 -27.54 26.70
C ALA A 2 12.77 -28.51 26.18
N GLU A 3 11.61 -28.49 26.81
CA GLU A 3 10.47 -29.24 26.31
C GLU A 3 9.88 -28.54 25.09
N ASP A 4 9.46 -29.32 24.11
CA ASP A 4 8.75 -28.78 22.95
C ASP A 4 7.35 -28.33 23.37
N ILE A 5 6.96 -27.16 22.94
CA ILE A 5 5.61 -26.63 23.13
C ILE A 5 4.71 -27.29 22.12
N GLN A 6 3.63 -27.92 22.55
CA GLN A 6 2.62 -28.45 21.64
C GLN A 6 1.82 -27.29 21.05
N GLU A 7 1.53 -27.33 19.75
CA GLU A 7 0.83 -26.25 19.05
C GLU A 7 -0.53 -25.91 19.67
N ASN A 8 -1.27 -26.91 20.14
CA ASN A 8 -2.57 -26.70 20.78
C ASN A 8 -2.46 -26.07 22.18
N ALA A 9 -1.26 -26.00 22.76
CA ALA A 9 -1.01 -25.38 24.06
C ALA A 9 -0.39 -23.97 23.92
N MET A 10 -0.09 -23.53 22.71
CA MET A 10 0.48 -22.22 22.46
C MET A 10 -0.58 -21.13 22.56
N SER A 11 -0.21 -20.00 23.16
CA SER A 11 -1.08 -18.82 23.19
C SER A 11 -1.24 -18.22 21.82
N GLY A 12 -2.44 -17.73 21.52
CA GLY A 12 -2.67 -16.91 20.33
C GLY A 12 -1.96 -15.57 20.43
N GLY A 13 -1.77 -14.93 19.30
CA GLY A 13 -1.15 -13.60 19.23
C GLY A 13 -0.58 -13.31 17.85
N THR A 14 -0.14 -12.06 17.68
CA THR A 14 0.51 -11.63 16.44
C THR A 14 2.02 -11.76 16.60
N PRO A 15 2.70 -12.60 15.82
CA PRO A 15 4.15 -12.73 15.92
C PRO A 15 4.83 -11.51 15.31
N ALA A 16 5.97 -11.12 15.87
CA ALA A 16 6.84 -10.11 15.28
C ALA A 16 7.65 -10.69 14.09
N ARG A 17 7.95 -11.99 14.17
CA ARG A 17 8.70 -12.71 13.15
C ARG A 17 8.14 -14.12 13.01
N LEU A 18 8.31 -14.70 11.83
CA LEU A 18 7.96 -16.08 11.56
C LEU A 18 9.23 -16.93 11.45
N ARG A 19 9.05 -18.25 11.36
CA ARG A 19 10.13 -19.20 11.11
C ARG A 19 9.84 -19.98 9.83
N GLY A 20 10.86 -20.26 9.07
CA GLY A 20 10.72 -21.03 7.84
C GLY A 20 12.07 -21.47 7.31
N LEU A 21 12.07 -22.03 6.09
CA LEU A 21 13.26 -22.44 5.37
C LEU A 21 13.41 -21.62 4.10
N ALA A 22 14.62 -21.14 3.83
CA ALA A 22 14.97 -20.59 2.54
C ALA A 22 15.07 -21.71 1.49
N ALA A 23 15.12 -21.35 0.20
CA ALA A 23 15.20 -22.31 -0.90
C ALA A 23 16.43 -23.23 -0.81
N ASN A 24 17.51 -22.79 -0.18
CA ASN A 24 18.72 -23.58 0.06
C ASN A 24 18.65 -24.50 1.31
N GLY A 25 17.50 -24.55 1.98
CA GLY A 25 17.28 -25.36 3.19
C GLY A 25 17.74 -24.72 4.50
N ASN A 26 18.35 -23.53 4.47
CA ASN A 26 18.72 -22.83 5.69
C ASN A 26 17.50 -22.25 6.40
N SER A 27 17.53 -22.29 7.74
CA SER A 27 16.47 -21.65 8.55
C SER A 27 16.49 -20.13 8.39
N ILE A 28 15.29 -19.55 8.25
CA ILE A 28 15.10 -18.11 8.17
C ILE A 28 14.04 -17.66 9.18
N SER A 29 14.09 -16.39 9.55
CA SER A 29 13.14 -15.78 10.49
C SER A 29 12.67 -14.42 9.93
N PRO A 30 11.87 -14.42 8.84
CA PRO A 30 11.40 -13.19 8.24
C PRO A 30 10.42 -12.45 9.16
N THR A 31 10.34 -11.12 9.00
CA THR A 31 9.29 -10.31 9.60
C THR A 31 7.96 -10.55 8.88
N LEU A 32 6.86 -10.14 9.50
CA LEU A 32 5.55 -10.19 8.85
C LEU A 32 5.52 -9.34 7.58
N GLU A 33 6.17 -8.18 7.60
CA GLU A 33 6.27 -7.31 6.43
C GLU A 33 7.00 -8.00 5.27
N GLU A 34 8.12 -8.65 5.53
CA GLU A 34 8.85 -9.42 4.51
C GLU A 34 8.00 -10.53 3.91
N VAL A 35 7.21 -11.23 4.73
CA VAL A 35 6.29 -12.27 4.25
C VAL A 35 5.17 -11.67 3.41
N MET A 36 4.54 -10.59 3.87
CA MET A 36 3.49 -9.91 3.11
C MET A 36 4.02 -9.39 1.76
N ASN A 37 5.20 -8.81 1.74
CA ASN A 37 5.84 -8.35 0.50
C ASN A 37 6.08 -9.52 -0.48
N ALA A 38 6.52 -10.66 0.02
CA ALA A 38 6.70 -11.87 -0.79
C ALA A 38 5.37 -12.40 -1.34
N MET A 39 4.26 -12.18 -0.65
CA MET A 39 2.90 -12.52 -1.09
C MET A 39 2.30 -11.47 -2.03
N GLY A 40 3.02 -10.40 -2.35
CA GLY A 40 2.54 -9.33 -3.21
C GLY A 40 1.70 -8.27 -2.49
N ILE A 41 1.72 -8.22 -1.16
CA ILE A 41 1.01 -7.22 -0.37
C ILE A 41 2.03 -6.23 0.17
N HIS A 42 1.90 -4.96 -0.25
CA HIS A 42 2.81 -3.89 0.14
C HIS A 42 2.04 -2.77 0.82
N THR A 43 2.63 -2.17 1.83
CA THR A 43 2.02 -1.05 2.56
C THR A 43 2.98 0.13 2.59
N TYR A 44 2.47 1.31 2.29
CA TYR A 44 3.20 2.57 2.33
C TYR A 44 2.44 3.53 3.23
N SER A 45 3.15 4.25 4.10
CA SER A 45 2.56 5.26 4.98
C SER A 45 3.47 6.47 5.01
N PHE A 46 2.91 7.64 4.79
CA PHE A 46 3.64 8.90 4.82
C PHE A 46 2.67 10.07 5.00
N THR A 47 3.23 11.24 5.17
CA THR A 47 2.49 12.49 5.29
C THR A 47 2.80 13.37 4.09
N LEU A 48 1.75 13.94 3.48
CA LEU A 48 1.88 14.94 2.42
C LEU A 48 1.60 16.32 2.99
N ALA A 49 2.52 17.25 2.81
CA ALA A 49 2.30 18.66 3.13
C ALA A 49 1.23 19.25 2.20
N SER A 50 0.73 20.44 2.57
CA SER A 50 -0.19 21.20 1.72
C SER A 50 0.37 21.37 0.32
N ASN A 51 -0.41 20.99 -0.68
CA ASN A 51 -0.08 21.08 -2.11
C ASN A 51 1.18 20.30 -2.52
N GLU A 52 1.65 19.39 -1.69
CA GLU A 52 2.80 18.55 -2.01
C GLU A 52 2.45 17.45 -3.02
N GLU A 53 3.34 17.27 -3.99
CA GLU A 53 3.36 16.10 -4.88
C GLU A 53 4.58 15.26 -4.54
N LYS A 54 4.37 13.95 -4.40
CA LYS A 54 5.42 13.00 -4.04
C LYS A 54 5.58 11.95 -5.13
N ASP A 55 6.81 11.75 -5.57
CA ASP A 55 7.20 10.64 -6.44
C ASP A 55 7.36 9.38 -5.58
N LEU A 56 6.61 8.34 -5.90
CA LEU A 56 6.64 7.07 -5.20
C LEU A 56 7.51 6.01 -5.90
N GLY A 57 8.11 6.37 -7.05
CA GLY A 57 8.83 5.44 -7.89
C GLY A 57 7.91 4.52 -8.68
N ASN A 58 8.48 3.54 -9.34
CA ASN A 58 7.70 2.56 -10.07
C ASN A 58 7.21 1.45 -9.13
N LEU A 59 5.95 1.51 -8.76
CA LEU A 59 5.33 0.54 -7.85
C LEU A 59 4.81 -0.72 -8.54
N GLY A 60 4.79 -0.73 -9.88
CA GLY A 60 4.32 -1.87 -10.67
C GLY A 60 2.79 -1.98 -10.76
N TYR A 61 2.34 -3.03 -11.44
CA TYR A 61 0.92 -3.28 -11.63
C TYR A 61 0.29 -3.85 -10.37
N GLY A 62 -0.98 -3.54 -10.17
CA GLY A 62 -1.72 -4.05 -9.03
C GLY A 62 -2.98 -3.26 -8.72
N MET A 63 -3.63 -3.67 -7.66
CA MET A 63 -4.75 -2.95 -7.06
C MET A 63 -4.23 -2.13 -5.88
N TYR A 64 -4.60 -0.87 -5.84
CA TYR A 64 -4.14 0.10 -4.83
C TYR A 64 -5.33 0.61 -4.04
N PHE A 65 -5.21 0.52 -2.72
CA PHE A 65 -6.18 1.08 -1.79
C PHE A 65 -5.53 2.23 -1.03
N LEU A 66 -6.14 3.39 -1.08
CA LEU A 66 -5.65 4.60 -0.43
C LEU A 66 -6.61 5.02 0.68
N THR A 67 -6.06 5.37 1.82
CA THR A 67 -6.83 5.95 2.92
C THR A 67 -6.12 7.19 3.46
N SER A 68 -6.92 8.13 3.96
CA SER A 68 -6.45 9.25 4.76
C SER A 68 -7.37 9.39 5.95
N THR A 69 -6.81 9.41 7.15
CA THR A 69 -7.59 9.53 8.38
C THR A 69 -8.40 10.83 8.40
N ALA A 70 -7.79 11.92 7.95
CA ALA A 70 -8.42 13.23 7.95
C ALA A 70 -9.60 13.33 6.98
N LEU A 71 -9.56 12.58 5.85
CA LEU A 71 -10.64 12.57 4.88
C LEU A 71 -11.71 11.53 5.19
N GLY A 72 -11.39 10.55 6.05
CA GLY A 72 -12.32 9.53 6.52
C GLY A 72 -12.87 8.62 5.43
N ILE A 73 -12.17 8.47 4.32
CA ILE A 73 -12.60 7.68 3.16
C ILE A 73 -11.46 6.87 2.58
N SER A 74 -11.83 5.87 1.82
CA SER A 74 -10.88 5.02 1.10
C SER A 74 -11.17 5.06 -0.38
N ALA A 75 -10.11 5.05 -1.18
CA ALA A 75 -10.19 4.96 -2.63
C ALA A 75 -9.55 3.69 -3.14
N ALA A 76 -10.02 3.21 -4.29
CA ALA A 76 -9.46 2.05 -4.95
C ALA A 76 -9.09 2.38 -6.40
N PHE A 77 -7.90 1.94 -6.82
CA PHE A 77 -7.38 2.12 -8.17
C PHE A 77 -6.89 0.78 -8.72
N ILE A 78 -7.06 0.57 -10.01
CA ILE A 78 -6.40 -0.52 -10.73
C ILE A 78 -5.36 0.07 -11.66
N CYS A 79 -4.12 -0.39 -11.53
CA CYS A 79 -3.00 -0.03 -12.38
C CYS A 79 -2.54 -1.26 -13.15
N SER A 80 -3.14 -1.52 -14.29
CA SER A 80 -2.81 -2.65 -15.17
C SER A 80 -2.45 -2.22 -16.58
N SER A 81 -2.88 -1.04 -16.97
CA SER A 81 -2.56 -0.40 -18.24
C SER A 81 -2.59 1.11 -18.02
N TYR A 82 -2.22 1.88 -19.00
CA TYR A 82 -2.29 3.34 -18.91
C TYR A 82 -3.41 3.86 -19.83
N PRO A 83 -4.24 4.80 -19.39
CA PRO A 83 -4.27 5.42 -18.06
C PRO A 83 -4.77 4.47 -16.97
N ASP A 84 -4.37 4.75 -15.74
CA ASP A 84 -4.80 3.98 -14.57
C ASP A 84 -6.29 4.19 -14.31
N SER A 85 -6.95 3.16 -13.80
CA SER A 85 -8.39 3.19 -13.60
C SER A 85 -8.73 3.49 -12.14
N PHE A 86 -9.36 4.61 -11.91
CA PHE A 86 -10.01 4.91 -10.64
C PHE A 86 -11.32 4.13 -10.55
N ILE A 87 -11.50 3.39 -9.44
CA ILE A 87 -12.68 2.54 -9.25
C ILE A 87 -13.70 3.21 -8.34
N SER A 88 -13.27 3.64 -7.16
CA SER A 88 -14.18 4.19 -6.16
C SER A 88 -13.43 4.99 -5.09
N ASP A 89 -14.09 6.03 -4.58
CA ASP A 89 -13.66 6.80 -3.42
C ASP A 89 -14.71 6.81 -2.30
N GLY A 90 -15.54 5.78 -2.27
CA GLY A 90 -16.64 5.71 -1.32
C GLY A 90 -17.77 6.72 -1.59
N GLY A 91 -17.83 7.27 -2.80
CA GLY A 91 -18.85 8.24 -3.21
C GLY A 91 -18.67 9.65 -2.66
N LYS A 92 -17.50 9.99 -2.14
CA LYS A 92 -17.22 11.31 -1.55
C LYS A 92 -16.55 12.28 -2.52
N GLY A 93 -16.10 11.83 -3.69
CA GLY A 93 -15.45 12.67 -4.69
C GLY A 93 -14.16 13.33 -4.22
N ARG A 94 -13.40 12.65 -3.38
CA ARG A 94 -12.16 13.18 -2.78
C ARG A 94 -10.89 12.74 -3.48
N TYR A 95 -10.97 11.67 -4.27
CA TYR A 95 -9.83 11.07 -4.95
C TYR A 95 -10.07 11.01 -6.44
N CYS A 96 -9.00 11.10 -7.20
CA CYS A 96 -9.01 10.89 -8.66
C CYS A 96 -7.63 10.47 -9.16
N ASP A 97 -7.57 10.06 -10.42
CA ASP A 97 -6.29 9.83 -11.10
C ASP A 97 -5.73 11.12 -11.72
N TYR A 98 -4.57 11.02 -12.35
CA TYR A 98 -3.92 12.17 -12.97
C TYR A 98 -4.58 12.64 -14.26
N THR A 99 -5.48 11.88 -14.86
CA THR A 99 -6.21 12.33 -16.04
C THR A 99 -7.26 13.37 -15.67
N ASP A 100 -7.86 13.26 -14.49
CA ASP A 100 -8.75 14.29 -13.94
C ASP A 100 -7.95 15.39 -13.20
N GLY A 101 -7.17 15.00 -12.21
CA GLY A 101 -6.31 15.91 -11.45
C GLY A 101 -7.03 16.93 -10.56
N SER A 102 -8.36 16.89 -10.45
CA SER A 102 -9.17 17.97 -9.84
C SER A 102 -9.54 17.75 -8.38
N LYS A 103 -9.38 16.55 -7.86
CA LYS A 103 -9.84 16.20 -6.51
C LYS A 103 -8.80 16.48 -5.44
N SER A 104 -9.18 16.26 -4.18
CA SER A 104 -8.33 16.54 -3.02
C SER A 104 -7.04 15.74 -3.03
N ILE A 105 -7.10 14.48 -3.41
CA ILE A 105 -5.95 13.59 -3.55
C ILE A 105 -5.93 13.02 -4.96
N VAL A 106 -4.80 13.17 -5.62
CA VAL A 106 -4.56 12.65 -6.98
C VAL A 106 -3.51 11.56 -6.88
N PHE A 107 -3.78 10.39 -7.44
CA PHE A 107 -2.87 9.24 -7.40
C PHE A 107 -2.78 8.56 -8.76
N GLY A 108 -1.62 8.08 -9.11
CA GLY A 108 -1.39 7.28 -10.30
C GLY A 108 -0.12 7.67 -11.04
N ARG A 109 -0.06 7.30 -12.31
CA ARG A 109 1.06 7.60 -13.19
C ARG A 109 0.68 8.73 -14.14
N LYS A 110 1.66 9.50 -14.55
CA LYS A 110 1.49 10.57 -15.55
C LYS A 110 1.73 10.07 -16.97
N GLU A 111 2.41 8.94 -17.11
CA GLU A 111 2.75 8.33 -18.40
C GLU A 111 2.88 6.82 -18.30
N LEU A 112 2.82 6.13 -19.43
CA LEU A 112 3.02 4.68 -19.51
C LEU A 112 4.43 4.31 -19.01
N ASN A 113 4.50 3.29 -18.15
CA ASN A 113 5.74 2.83 -17.52
C ASN A 113 6.47 3.87 -16.66
N GLY A 114 5.80 4.96 -16.33
CA GLY A 114 6.36 6.01 -15.48
C GLY A 114 6.27 5.70 -14.00
N SER A 115 6.84 6.61 -13.21
CA SER A 115 6.70 6.58 -11.75
C SER A 115 5.26 6.86 -11.32
N PHE A 116 4.92 6.32 -10.15
CA PHE A 116 3.68 6.67 -9.47
C PHE A 116 3.87 7.95 -8.68
N PHE A 117 2.87 8.80 -8.71
CA PHE A 117 2.84 10.06 -7.98
C PHE A 117 1.58 10.15 -7.14
N ILE A 118 1.67 10.86 -6.06
CA ILE A 118 0.51 11.25 -5.26
C ILE A 118 0.61 12.73 -4.96
N LYS A 119 -0.52 13.43 -5.05
CA LYS A 119 -0.58 14.86 -4.81
C LYS A 119 -1.70 15.20 -3.85
N ASN A 120 -1.39 16.03 -2.87
CA ASN A 120 -2.34 16.64 -1.97
C ASN A 120 -2.71 18.03 -2.50
N ASN A 121 -3.91 18.17 -3.06
CA ASN A 121 -4.41 19.45 -3.56
C ASN A 121 -5.06 20.33 -2.47
N GLN A 122 -4.96 19.92 -1.22
CA GLN A 122 -5.55 20.68 -0.12
C GLN A 122 -4.55 21.62 0.54
N ASN A 123 -5.05 22.63 1.23
CA ASN A 123 -4.25 23.60 1.97
C ASN A 123 -3.80 23.10 3.34
N GLU A 124 -3.96 21.84 3.63
CA GLU A 124 -3.61 21.22 4.90
C GLU A 124 -2.83 19.95 4.66
N GLU A 125 -1.98 19.60 5.63
CA GLU A 125 -1.25 18.36 5.66
C GLU A 125 -2.22 17.15 5.73
N ARG A 126 -1.89 16.06 5.05
CA ARG A 126 -2.68 14.81 5.06
C ARG A 126 -1.78 13.62 5.30
N ASP A 127 -2.21 12.75 6.20
CA ASP A 127 -1.65 11.42 6.34
C ASP A 127 -2.20 10.51 5.25
N ILE A 128 -1.34 9.75 4.62
CA ILE A 128 -1.72 8.85 3.54
C ILE A 128 -1.22 7.45 3.86
N ARG A 129 -2.09 6.48 3.65
CA ARG A 129 -1.76 5.06 3.68
C ARG A 129 -2.16 4.43 2.37
N ILE A 130 -1.24 3.69 1.78
CA ILE A 130 -1.46 2.96 0.54
C ILE A 130 -1.21 1.49 0.81
N LYS A 131 -2.18 0.65 0.46
CA LYS A 131 -1.98 -0.80 0.42
C LYS A 131 -2.07 -1.25 -1.03
N LYS A 132 -1.05 -1.94 -1.50
CA LYS A 132 -0.99 -2.50 -2.84
C LYS A 132 -1.12 -4.01 -2.78
N ILE A 133 -1.93 -4.56 -3.66
CA ILE A 133 -1.98 -6.00 -3.94
C ILE A 133 -1.46 -6.19 -5.37
N SER A 134 -0.30 -6.82 -5.50
CA SER A 134 0.30 -7.10 -6.81
C SER A 134 -0.49 -8.16 -7.57
N VAL A 135 -0.52 -8.03 -8.85
CA VAL A 135 -1.13 -8.99 -9.77
C VAL A 135 -0.06 -9.72 -10.58
#